data_7d59f9980fe4298205a4e7efba89ef57
#
_entry.id   7d59f9980fe4298205a4e7efba89ef57
#
_cell.length_a   1.000
_cell.length_b   1.000
_cell.length_c   1.000
_cell.angle_alpha   90.00
_cell.angle_beta   90.00
_cell.angle_gamma   90.00
#
_symmetry.space_group_name_H-M   'P 1'
#
loop_
_entity.id
_entity.type
_entity.pdbx_description
1 polymer ?
#
loop_
_entity_poly.entity_id
_entity_poly.type
_entity_poly.pdbx_seq_one_letter_code
_entity_poly.pdbx_strand_id
1 'polypeptide(L)'
;MTQKVVSIGDIKVANDLPFVLFGGMNVLESYDLAMRICEHYVKVTDKLGIPYVFKASFDKANRSSIHSYRGPGLEEGMKIFQALKQTFGVKIITDVHEASQAQPVADVVDVIQLPAFLARQTDLVEAMAKTGAVINVKKPQFVSPGQVGNIVDKFAEGGNDKVILCDRGSNFGYDNLVVDMLGFNVMKKVSNNSPVIFDVT
;
A
#
# COMPACT_ATOMS: atom_id res chain seq x y z
N MET A 1 16.65 -14.43 -13.34
CA MET A 1 15.85 -13.23 -13.72
C MET A 1 16.37 -12.07 -12.89
N THR A 2 16.50 -10.89 -13.49
CA THR A 2 16.96 -9.69 -12.78
C THR A 2 15.91 -9.27 -11.76
N GLN A 3 16.32 -8.89 -10.55
CA GLN A 3 15.40 -8.40 -9.52
C GLN A 3 14.83 -7.04 -9.93
N LYS A 4 13.50 -6.87 -9.78
CA LYS A 4 12.85 -5.59 -10.02
C LYS A 4 13.02 -4.69 -8.79
N VAL A 5 13.45 -3.47 -9.03
CA VAL A 5 13.55 -2.42 -8.00
C VAL A 5 12.45 -1.40 -8.24
N VAL A 6 11.64 -1.12 -7.23
CA VAL A 6 10.66 -0.03 -7.25
C VAL A 6 11.15 1.07 -6.32
N SER A 7 11.28 2.29 -6.84
CA SER A 7 11.75 3.44 -6.07
C SER A 7 10.59 4.28 -5.57
N ILE A 8 10.56 4.56 -4.27
CA ILE A 8 9.65 5.49 -3.60
C ILE A 8 10.49 6.72 -3.23
N GLY A 9 10.65 7.64 -4.17
CA GLY A 9 11.64 8.71 -4.04
C GLY A 9 13.05 8.10 -3.94
N ASP A 10 13.72 8.37 -2.84
CA ASP A 10 15.07 7.86 -2.49
C ASP A 10 15.09 6.43 -1.92
N ILE A 11 13.93 5.91 -1.47
CA ILE A 11 13.81 4.55 -0.92
C ILE A 11 13.68 3.53 -2.04
N LYS A 12 14.59 2.55 -2.07
CA LYS A 12 14.56 1.43 -3.01
C LYS A 12 13.91 0.20 -2.35
N VAL A 13 12.89 -0.35 -3.00
CA VAL A 13 12.17 -1.55 -2.54
C VAL A 13 12.43 -2.68 -3.52
N ALA A 14 13.03 -3.78 -3.06
CA ALA A 14 13.30 -4.98 -3.85
C ALA A 14 13.42 -6.21 -2.92
N ASN A 15 13.28 -7.41 -3.49
CA ASN A 15 13.29 -8.65 -2.69
C ASN A 15 14.69 -9.09 -2.24
N ASP A 16 15.74 -8.47 -2.76
CA ASP A 16 17.16 -8.75 -2.46
C ASP A 16 17.85 -7.58 -1.72
N LEU A 17 17.11 -6.53 -1.37
CA LEU A 17 17.57 -5.42 -0.54
C LEU A 17 17.10 -5.58 0.91
N PRO A 18 17.70 -4.85 1.87
CA PRO A 18 17.18 -4.75 3.22
C PRO A 18 15.71 -4.34 3.22
N PHE A 19 14.94 -4.83 4.20
CA PHE A 19 13.51 -4.54 4.24
C PHE A 19 13.22 -3.05 4.48
N VAL A 20 12.08 -2.60 3.95
CA VAL A 20 11.53 -1.26 4.16
C VAL A 20 10.30 -1.39 5.05
N LEU A 21 10.19 -0.58 6.09
CA LEU A 21 9.04 -0.59 6.99
C LEU A 21 7.92 0.31 6.44
N PHE A 22 6.74 -0.29 6.24
CA PHE A 22 5.49 0.41 5.97
C PHE A 22 4.65 0.35 7.25
N GLY A 23 4.64 1.41 8.03
CA GLY A 23 4.01 1.42 9.35
C GLY A 23 3.33 2.75 9.68
N GLY A 24 2.41 2.75 10.65
CA GLY A 24 1.69 3.97 11.03
C GLY A 24 0.37 3.68 11.72
N MET A 25 -0.73 4.18 11.16
CA MET A 25 -2.08 4.09 11.72
C MET A 25 -3.00 3.26 10.84
N ASN A 26 -3.94 2.56 11.46
CA ASN A 26 -4.99 1.89 10.69
C ASN A 26 -5.86 2.90 9.92
N VAL A 27 -6.24 3.99 10.58
CA VAL A 27 -7.00 5.10 10.01
C VAL A 27 -6.54 6.40 10.66
N LEU A 28 -6.56 7.51 9.94
CA LEU A 28 -6.33 8.83 10.53
C LEU A 28 -7.47 9.17 11.50
N GLU A 29 -7.14 9.37 12.77
CA GLU A 29 -8.11 9.72 13.82
C GLU A 29 -8.08 11.21 14.13
N SER A 30 -6.88 11.79 14.22
CA SER A 30 -6.70 13.23 14.36
C SER A 30 -5.32 13.65 13.83
N TYR A 31 -5.19 14.94 13.54
CA TYR A 31 -3.92 15.56 13.16
C TYR A 31 -2.83 15.31 14.22
N ASP A 32 -3.12 15.64 15.48
CA ASP A 32 -2.15 15.54 16.58
C ASP A 32 -1.68 14.10 16.81
N LEU A 33 -2.60 13.13 16.73
CA LEU A 33 -2.25 11.73 16.88
C LEU A 33 -1.36 11.25 15.72
N ALA A 34 -1.68 11.65 14.48
CA ALA A 34 -0.88 11.30 13.30
C ALA A 34 0.55 11.86 13.41
N MET A 35 0.69 13.12 13.84
CA MET A 35 2.00 13.75 14.05
C MET A 35 2.83 13.00 15.11
N ARG A 36 2.25 12.70 16.27
CA ARG A 36 2.95 11.96 17.36
C ARG A 36 3.37 10.55 16.93
N ILE A 37 2.49 9.85 16.23
CA ILE A 37 2.79 8.49 15.76
C ILE A 37 3.91 8.53 14.72
N CYS A 38 3.82 9.42 13.74
CA CYS A 38 4.85 9.57 12.72
C CYS A 38 6.21 9.93 13.34
N GLU A 39 6.25 10.90 14.26
CA GLU A 39 7.47 11.26 14.98
C GLU A 39 8.11 10.07 15.69
N HIS A 40 7.28 9.26 16.36
CA HIS A 40 7.78 8.07 17.05
C HIS A 40 8.39 7.05 16.09
N TYR A 41 7.69 6.76 14.96
CA TYR A 41 8.23 5.86 13.94
C TYR A 41 9.55 6.39 13.36
N VAL A 42 9.61 7.66 13.00
CA VAL A 42 10.83 8.29 12.47
C VAL A 42 11.99 8.12 13.44
N LYS A 43 11.80 8.49 14.73
CA LYS A 43 12.84 8.33 15.76
C LYS A 43 13.36 6.89 15.88
N VAL A 44 12.46 5.90 15.81
CA VAL A 44 12.85 4.49 15.96
C VAL A 44 13.54 3.99 14.70
N THR A 45 13.00 4.29 13.53
CA THR A 45 13.55 3.81 12.26
C THR A 45 14.89 4.46 11.93
N ASP A 46 15.07 5.74 12.22
CA ASP A 46 16.35 6.43 12.09
C ASP A 46 17.42 5.81 12.98
N LYS A 47 17.07 5.55 14.24
CA LYS A 47 17.99 4.86 15.18
C LYS A 47 18.42 3.50 14.69
N LEU A 48 17.55 2.77 13.99
CA LEU A 48 17.79 1.42 13.49
C LEU A 48 18.34 1.39 12.06
N GLY A 49 18.40 2.54 11.38
CA GLY A 49 18.81 2.61 9.97
C GLY A 49 17.81 1.92 9.03
N ILE A 50 16.52 1.89 9.37
CA ILE A 50 15.46 1.22 8.59
C ILE A 50 14.76 2.25 7.69
N PRO A 51 14.76 2.07 6.36
CA PRO A 51 13.96 2.91 5.47
C PRO A 51 12.46 2.81 5.82
N TYR A 52 11.77 3.95 5.86
CA TYR A 52 10.42 4.05 6.40
C TYR A 52 9.45 4.76 5.48
N VAL A 53 8.24 4.22 5.38
CA VAL A 53 7.08 4.81 4.70
C VAL A 53 5.91 4.86 5.69
N PHE A 54 5.39 6.06 5.95
CA PHE A 54 4.24 6.22 6.84
C PHE A 54 2.96 5.73 6.16
N LYS A 55 2.22 4.86 6.85
CA LYS A 55 0.97 4.28 6.36
C LYS A 55 -0.21 4.70 7.21
N ALA A 56 -1.25 5.24 6.57
CA ALA A 56 -2.57 5.41 7.17
C ALA A 56 -3.66 5.45 6.09
N SER A 57 -4.91 5.13 6.45
CA SER A 57 -6.05 5.35 5.59
C SER A 57 -6.75 6.66 5.95
N PHE A 58 -7.17 7.43 4.96
CA PHE A 58 -8.03 8.61 5.18
C PHE A 58 -9.51 8.22 5.30
N ASP A 59 -9.86 7.03 4.80
CA ASP A 59 -11.19 6.43 4.91
C ASP A 59 -11.09 4.91 5.03
N LYS A 60 -11.82 4.32 5.95
CA LYS A 60 -12.03 2.87 6.07
C LYS A 60 -13.37 2.50 5.46
N ALA A 61 -13.44 2.49 4.13
CA ALA A 61 -14.66 2.24 3.36
C ALA A 61 -15.29 0.86 3.59
N ASN A 62 -14.52 -0.12 4.10
CA ASN A 62 -14.94 -1.51 4.30
C ASN A 62 -15.29 -1.88 5.75
N ARG A 63 -15.68 -0.91 6.58
CA ARG A 63 -16.10 -1.20 7.96
C ARG A 63 -17.32 -2.12 8.00
N SER A 64 -17.34 -3.06 8.95
CA SER A 64 -18.46 -3.98 9.15
C SER A 64 -19.71 -3.31 9.66
N SER A 65 -19.57 -2.23 10.46
CA SER A 65 -20.72 -1.44 10.96
C SER A 65 -20.75 -0.07 10.30
N ILE A 66 -21.93 0.34 9.88
CA ILE A 66 -22.18 1.68 9.33
C ILE A 66 -21.90 2.80 10.36
N HIS A 67 -21.91 2.48 11.65
CA HIS A 67 -21.65 3.43 12.73
C HIS A 67 -20.16 3.52 13.11
N SER A 68 -19.30 2.67 12.55
CA SER A 68 -17.87 2.72 12.85
C SER A 68 -17.22 3.97 12.29
N TYR A 69 -16.27 4.50 13.04
CA TYR A 69 -15.45 5.63 12.56
C TYR A 69 -14.68 5.22 11.30
N ARG A 70 -14.81 6.01 10.24
CA ARG A 70 -14.21 5.73 8.94
C ARG A 70 -12.94 6.51 8.66
N GLY A 71 -12.75 7.65 9.28
CA GLY A 71 -11.64 8.58 9.02
C GLY A 71 -12.12 9.99 8.73
N PRO A 72 -11.19 10.93 8.50
CA PRO A 72 -11.51 12.34 8.24
C PRO A 72 -12.03 12.60 6.81
N GLY A 73 -11.95 11.62 5.93
CA GLY A 73 -12.26 11.78 4.51
C GLY A 73 -11.08 12.30 3.68
N LEU A 74 -11.30 12.41 2.36
CA LEU A 74 -10.25 12.68 1.39
C LEU A 74 -9.56 14.04 1.64
N GLU A 75 -10.33 15.11 1.69
CA GLU A 75 -9.77 16.48 1.75
C GLU A 75 -8.91 16.70 2.99
N GLU A 76 -9.45 16.38 4.17
CA GLU A 76 -8.74 16.54 5.42
C GLU A 76 -7.58 15.55 5.55
N GLY A 77 -7.77 14.31 5.07
CA GLY A 77 -6.71 13.31 5.03
C GLY A 77 -5.49 13.77 4.22
N MET A 78 -5.72 14.40 3.07
CA MET A 78 -4.63 14.92 2.23
C MET A 78 -3.89 16.07 2.91
N LYS A 79 -4.59 16.97 3.63
CA LYS A 79 -3.95 18.04 4.43
C LYS A 79 -3.04 17.46 5.52
N ILE A 80 -3.51 16.43 6.23
CA ILE A 80 -2.71 15.74 7.26
C ILE A 80 -1.47 15.10 6.63
N PHE A 81 -1.61 14.40 5.51
CA PHE A 81 -0.46 13.80 4.83
C PHE A 81 0.55 14.82 4.33
N GLN A 82 0.10 15.95 3.79
CA GLN A 82 0.99 17.04 3.40
C GLN A 82 1.79 17.59 4.59
N ALA A 83 1.12 17.80 5.74
CA ALA A 83 1.78 18.25 6.95
C ALA A 83 2.83 17.25 7.47
N LEU A 84 2.54 15.94 7.45
CA LEU A 84 3.49 14.90 7.81
C LEU A 84 4.72 14.91 6.90
N LYS A 85 4.53 15.03 5.59
CA LYS A 85 5.64 15.14 4.62
C LYS A 85 6.48 16.38 4.86
N GLN A 86 5.86 17.53 5.10
CA GLN A 86 6.55 18.81 5.35
C GLN A 86 7.35 18.78 6.65
N THR A 87 6.81 18.17 7.70
CA THR A 87 7.43 18.17 9.03
C THR A 87 8.54 17.13 9.16
N PHE A 88 8.31 15.92 8.64
CA PHE A 88 9.21 14.78 8.88
C PHE A 88 9.94 14.28 7.64
N GLY A 89 9.63 14.78 6.45
CA GLY A 89 10.25 14.33 5.19
C GLY A 89 9.89 12.89 4.80
N VAL A 90 8.90 12.26 5.46
CA VAL A 90 8.52 10.87 5.23
C VAL A 90 7.81 10.66 3.90
N LYS A 91 7.96 9.47 3.33
CA LYS A 91 7.11 9.01 2.24
C LYS A 91 5.79 8.50 2.81
N ILE A 92 4.71 8.66 2.05
CA ILE A 92 3.35 8.31 2.50
C ILE A 92 2.75 7.24 1.61
N ILE A 93 2.05 6.29 2.23
CA ILE A 93 1.15 5.36 1.55
C ILE A 93 -0.26 5.46 2.14
N THR A 94 -1.27 5.53 1.27
CA THR A 94 -2.69 5.42 1.64
C THR A 94 -3.46 4.62 0.58
N ASP A 95 -4.63 4.11 0.95
CA ASP A 95 -5.51 3.37 0.05
C ASP A 95 -6.56 4.29 -0.59
N VAL A 96 -7.01 3.93 -1.80
CA VAL A 96 -8.12 4.55 -2.54
C VAL A 96 -9.22 3.54 -2.78
N HIS A 97 -10.48 4.00 -2.91
CA HIS A 97 -11.64 3.12 -2.99
C HIS A 97 -12.46 3.35 -4.26
N GLU A 98 -12.27 4.48 -4.91
CA GLU A 98 -12.96 4.90 -6.14
C GLU A 98 -11.98 5.46 -7.14
N ALA A 99 -12.27 5.31 -8.43
CA ALA A 99 -11.42 5.80 -9.51
C ALA A 99 -11.18 7.32 -9.43
N SER A 100 -12.19 8.08 -8.99
CA SER A 100 -12.12 9.54 -8.81
C SER A 100 -11.10 10.00 -7.76
N GLN A 101 -10.75 9.13 -6.81
CA GLN A 101 -9.79 9.43 -5.74
C GLN A 101 -8.33 9.24 -6.18
N ALA A 102 -8.08 8.48 -7.26
CA ALA A 102 -6.73 8.06 -7.63
C ALA A 102 -5.79 9.26 -7.88
N GLN A 103 -6.18 10.19 -8.72
CA GLN A 103 -5.32 11.34 -9.05
C GLN A 103 -5.17 12.32 -7.88
N PRO A 104 -6.24 12.78 -7.18
CA PRO A 104 -6.09 13.66 -6.02
C PRO A 104 -5.20 13.08 -4.91
N VAL A 105 -5.24 11.77 -4.71
CA VAL A 105 -4.36 11.08 -3.75
C VAL A 105 -2.93 11.03 -4.26
N ALA A 106 -2.72 10.69 -5.53
CA ALA A 106 -1.39 10.62 -6.15
C ALA A 106 -0.64 11.96 -6.12
N ASP A 107 -1.36 13.08 -6.17
CA ASP A 107 -0.78 14.42 -6.11
C ASP A 107 -0.14 14.73 -4.74
N VAL A 108 -0.49 13.96 -3.70
CA VAL A 108 -0.03 14.19 -2.33
C VAL A 108 0.87 13.06 -1.82
N VAL A 109 0.49 11.79 -2.04
CA VAL A 109 1.19 10.64 -1.48
C VAL A 109 2.20 10.03 -2.46
N ASP A 110 3.11 9.21 -1.95
CA ASP A 110 4.16 8.59 -2.77
C ASP A 110 3.77 7.21 -3.27
N VAL A 111 2.88 6.53 -2.54
CA VAL A 111 2.38 5.19 -2.86
C VAL A 111 0.86 5.13 -2.71
N ILE A 112 0.16 4.61 -3.71
CA ILE A 112 -1.28 4.36 -3.63
C ILE A 112 -1.51 2.87 -3.43
N GLN A 113 -2.28 2.51 -2.41
CA GLN A 113 -2.65 1.12 -2.17
C GLN A 113 -3.98 0.78 -2.85
N LEU A 114 -3.96 -0.30 -3.63
CA LEU A 114 -5.17 -0.97 -4.13
C LEU A 114 -5.67 -1.95 -3.05
N PRO A 115 -6.88 -1.74 -2.48
CA PRO A 115 -7.43 -2.63 -1.46
C PRO A 115 -7.71 -4.02 -2.00
N ALA A 116 -7.60 -5.04 -1.13
CA ALA A 116 -7.78 -6.44 -1.50
C ALA A 116 -9.16 -6.71 -2.14
N PHE A 117 -10.24 -6.18 -1.55
CA PHE A 117 -11.60 -6.41 -2.07
C PHE A 117 -11.85 -5.77 -3.43
N LEU A 118 -11.06 -4.74 -3.78
CA LEU A 118 -11.21 -3.96 -5.02
C LEU A 118 -10.15 -4.32 -6.08
N ALA A 119 -9.25 -5.26 -5.78
CA ALA A 119 -8.09 -5.55 -6.63
C ALA A 119 -8.43 -6.10 -8.03
N ARG A 120 -9.67 -6.54 -8.25
CA ARG A 120 -10.15 -6.98 -9.57
C ARG A 120 -10.96 -5.94 -10.33
N GLN A 121 -11.27 -4.77 -9.74
CA GLN A 121 -12.05 -3.69 -10.36
C GLN A 121 -11.21 -2.97 -11.42
N THR A 122 -11.49 -3.23 -12.69
CA THR A 122 -10.66 -2.77 -13.80
C THR A 122 -10.60 -1.24 -13.88
N ASP A 123 -11.72 -0.54 -13.72
CA ASP A 123 -11.77 0.92 -13.80
C ASP A 123 -10.92 1.59 -12.70
N LEU A 124 -10.92 1.02 -11.49
CA LEU A 124 -10.07 1.51 -10.39
C LEU A 124 -8.59 1.26 -10.70
N VAL A 125 -8.24 0.06 -11.17
CA VAL A 125 -6.86 -0.30 -11.55
C VAL A 125 -6.34 0.62 -12.65
N GLU A 126 -7.15 0.88 -13.68
CA GLU A 126 -6.81 1.77 -14.80
C GLU A 126 -6.61 3.22 -14.32
N ALA A 127 -7.51 3.73 -13.49
CA ALA A 127 -7.39 5.06 -12.92
C ALA A 127 -6.11 5.21 -12.08
N MET A 128 -5.79 4.22 -11.26
CA MET A 128 -4.56 4.20 -10.46
C MET A 128 -3.31 4.10 -11.36
N ALA A 129 -3.33 3.28 -12.40
CA ALA A 129 -2.21 3.16 -13.35
C ALA A 129 -1.88 4.51 -14.01
N LYS A 130 -2.90 5.23 -14.45
CA LYS A 130 -2.76 6.54 -15.12
C LYS A 130 -2.10 7.61 -14.25
N THR A 131 -2.11 7.48 -12.94
CA THR A 131 -1.44 8.44 -12.04
C THR A 131 0.08 8.39 -12.14
N GLY A 132 0.66 7.27 -12.57
CA GLY A 132 2.10 7.04 -12.57
C GLY A 132 2.74 6.94 -11.19
N ALA A 133 1.97 6.96 -10.10
CA ALA A 133 2.46 6.74 -8.73
C ALA A 133 2.92 5.30 -8.52
N VAL A 134 3.68 5.03 -7.45
CA VAL A 134 3.98 3.67 -7.03
C VAL A 134 2.69 3.02 -6.49
N ILE A 135 2.42 1.79 -6.92
CA ILE A 135 1.20 1.06 -6.55
C ILE A 135 1.57 -0.09 -5.59
N ASN A 136 0.89 -0.14 -4.44
CA ASN A 136 0.92 -1.29 -3.56
C ASN A 136 -0.37 -2.12 -3.74
N VAL A 137 -0.27 -3.30 -4.31
CA VAL A 137 -1.40 -4.20 -4.54
C VAL A 137 -1.57 -5.13 -3.35
N LYS A 138 -2.65 -4.97 -2.60
CA LYS A 138 -3.05 -5.97 -1.59
C LYS A 138 -3.60 -7.20 -2.30
N LYS A 139 -2.89 -8.33 -2.21
CA LYS A 139 -3.40 -9.60 -2.74
C LYS A 139 -4.75 -9.93 -2.08
N PRO A 140 -5.83 -10.09 -2.85
CA PRO A 140 -7.10 -10.54 -2.30
C PRO A 140 -6.97 -11.90 -1.59
N GLN A 141 -7.66 -12.07 -0.48
CA GLN A 141 -7.63 -13.30 0.29
C GLN A 141 -8.21 -14.49 -0.48
N PHE A 142 -9.09 -14.21 -1.47
CA PHE A 142 -9.71 -15.21 -2.36
C PHE A 142 -8.95 -15.43 -3.67
N VAL A 143 -7.82 -14.76 -3.88
CA VAL A 143 -6.97 -14.88 -5.07
C VAL A 143 -5.73 -15.68 -4.71
N SER A 144 -5.42 -16.71 -5.49
CA SER A 144 -4.19 -17.48 -5.28
C SER A 144 -2.95 -16.67 -5.64
N PRO A 145 -1.79 -16.97 -5.04
CA PRO A 145 -0.53 -16.31 -5.36
C PRO A 145 -0.20 -16.30 -6.86
N GLY A 146 -0.56 -17.38 -7.60
CA GLY A 146 -0.33 -17.47 -9.04
C GLY A 146 -1.19 -16.52 -9.87
N GLN A 147 -2.40 -16.18 -9.40
CA GLN A 147 -3.32 -15.32 -10.14
C GLN A 147 -3.05 -13.82 -9.93
N VAL A 148 -2.19 -13.45 -9.00
CA VAL A 148 -1.88 -12.04 -8.75
C VAL A 148 -1.16 -11.40 -9.95
N GLY A 149 -0.50 -12.20 -10.78
CA GLY A 149 0.10 -11.74 -12.04
C GLY A 149 -0.87 -10.99 -12.93
N ASN A 150 -2.13 -11.46 -13.04
CA ASN A 150 -3.15 -10.81 -13.84
C ASN A 150 -3.46 -9.37 -13.39
N ILE A 151 -3.29 -9.07 -12.10
CA ILE A 151 -3.46 -7.70 -11.57
C ILE A 151 -2.26 -6.85 -11.95
N VAL A 152 -1.06 -7.42 -11.87
CA VAL A 152 0.18 -6.74 -12.27
C VAL A 152 0.15 -6.42 -13.77
N ASP A 153 -0.31 -7.36 -14.60
CA ASP A 153 -0.43 -7.18 -16.05
C ASP A 153 -1.40 -6.04 -16.39
N LYS A 154 -2.53 -5.92 -15.69
CA LYS A 154 -3.45 -4.79 -15.88
C LYS A 154 -2.77 -3.43 -15.61
N PHE A 155 -1.95 -3.33 -14.57
CA PHE A 155 -1.18 -2.10 -14.31
C PHE A 155 -0.17 -1.82 -15.40
N ALA A 156 0.55 -2.83 -15.87
CA ALA A 156 1.52 -2.72 -16.95
C ALA A 156 0.86 -2.29 -18.27
N GLU A 157 -0.28 -2.90 -18.64
CA GLU A 157 -1.09 -2.53 -19.79
C GLU A 157 -1.65 -1.09 -19.68
N GLY A 158 -1.97 -0.67 -18.44
CA GLY A 158 -2.35 0.72 -18.12
C GLY A 158 -1.19 1.72 -18.12
N GLY A 159 0.04 1.27 -18.45
CA GLY A 159 1.23 2.12 -18.55
C GLY A 159 1.99 2.34 -17.24
N ASN A 160 1.70 1.58 -16.18
CA ASN A 160 2.40 1.70 -14.90
C ASN A 160 2.91 0.34 -14.41
N ASP A 161 4.22 0.18 -14.42
CA ASP A 161 4.89 -1.04 -13.95
C ASP A 161 5.49 -0.94 -12.53
N LYS A 162 5.32 0.20 -11.85
CA LYS A 162 5.84 0.46 -10.50
C LYS A 162 4.97 -0.20 -9.43
N VAL A 163 4.90 -1.54 -9.47
CA VAL A 163 4.02 -2.33 -8.61
C VAL A 163 4.80 -3.04 -7.52
N ILE A 164 4.33 -2.90 -6.29
CA ILE A 164 4.72 -3.67 -5.11
C ILE A 164 3.52 -4.56 -4.74
N LEU A 165 3.77 -5.83 -4.45
CA LEU A 165 2.74 -6.76 -3.99
C LEU A 165 2.73 -6.84 -2.47
N CYS A 166 1.55 -7.03 -1.88
CA CYS A 166 1.40 -7.16 -0.43
C CYS A 166 0.52 -8.37 -0.10
N ASP A 167 1.02 -9.27 0.71
CA ASP A 167 0.25 -10.43 1.18
C ASP A 167 -0.05 -10.34 2.68
N ARG A 168 -1.27 -10.69 3.05
CA ARG A 168 -1.77 -10.84 4.43
C ARG A 168 -2.38 -12.22 4.66
N GLY A 169 -2.32 -13.09 3.67
CA GLY A 169 -2.87 -14.45 3.72
C GLY A 169 -4.03 -14.67 2.76
N SER A 170 -4.45 -15.92 2.71
CA SER A 170 -5.59 -16.41 1.94
C SER A 170 -6.66 -16.98 2.87
N ASN A 171 -7.92 -16.96 2.42
CA ASN A 171 -9.01 -17.55 3.17
C ASN A 171 -8.76 -19.05 3.42
N PHE A 172 -8.97 -19.47 4.65
CA PHE A 172 -8.93 -20.86 5.06
C PHE A 172 -10.14 -21.17 5.92
N GLY A 173 -11.20 -21.67 5.30
CA GLY A 173 -12.52 -21.79 5.93
C GLY A 173 -13.22 -20.45 6.09
N TYR A 174 -13.97 -20.28 7.17
CA TYR A 174 -14.63 -19.04 7.54
C TYR A 174 -13.69 -18.21 8.43
N ASP A 175 -13.67 -16.90 8.26
CA ASP A 175 -13.03 -15.89 9.12
C ASP A 175 -11.51 -16.06 9.42
N ASN A 176 -10.88 -17.15 8.96
CA ASN A 176 -9.46 -17.40 9.16
C ASN A 176 -8.65 -17.07 7.90
N LEU A 177 -7.49 -16.45 8.13
CA LEU A 177 -6.49 -16.25 7.09
C LEU A 177 -5.24 -17.05 7.42
N VAL A 178 -4.69 -17.71 6.40
CA VAL A 178 -3.42 -18.42 6.49
C VAL A 178 -2.44 -17.83 5.49
N VAL A 179 -1.26 -17.46 5.96
CA VAL A 179 -0.17 -17.02 5.09
C VAL A 179 0.58 -18.24 4.60
N ASP A 180 0.51 -18.51 3.32
CA ASP A 180 1.37 -19.47 2.66
C ASP A 180 2.72 -18.83 2.33
N MET A 181 3.75 -19.11 3.13
CA MET A 181 5.08 -18.54 2.92
C MET A 181 5.70 -18.95 1.57
N LEU A 182 5.31 -20.08 1.00
CA LEU A 182 5.73 -20.49 -0.35
C LEU A 182 5.09 -19.62 -1.44
N GLY A 183 3.92 -19.04 -1.15
CA GLY A 183 3.19 -18.13 -2.03
C GLY A 183 3.98 -16.88 -2.41
N PHE A 184 4.87 -16.37 -1.52
CA PHE A 184 5.74 -15.24 -1.83
C PHE A 184 6.63 -15.50 -3.05
N ASN A 185 7.19 -16.72 -3.15
CA ASN A 185 8.02 -17.07 -4.29
C ASN A 185 7.20 -17.22 -5.58
N VAL A 186 5.97 -17.71 -5.47
CA VAL A 186 5.05 -17.77 -6.61
C VAL A 186 4.71 -16.35 -7.10
N MET A 187 4.35 -15.45 -6.20
CA MET A 187 4.04 -14.05 -6.54
C MET A 187 5.23 -13.36 -7.24
N LYS A 188 6.45 -13.53 -6.74
CA LYS A 188 7.66 -13.02 -7.40
C LYS A 188 7.78 -13.52 -8.85
N LYS A 189 7.58 -14.80 -9.07
CA LYS A 189 7.71 -15.43 -10.41
C LYS A 189 6.69 -14.88 -11.41
N VAL A 190 5.42 -14.73 -10.99
CA VAL A 190 4.33 -14.30 -11.90
C VAL A 190 4.24 -12.78 -12.08
N SER A 191 5.03 -12.00 -11.35
CA SER A 191 5.01 -10.53 -11.37
C SER A 191 6.30 -9.91 -11.91
N ASN A 192 7.09 -10.64 -12.68
CA ASN A 192 8.41 -10.19 -13.13
C ASN A 192 9.33 -9.74 -11.98
N ASN A 193 9.33 -10.49 -10.87
CA ASN A 193 10.09 -10.18 -9.65
C ASN A 193 9.75 -8.82 -9.00
N SER A 194 8.50 -8.39 -9.07
CA SER A 194 8.04 -7.25 -8.29
C SER A 194 8.33 -7.46 -6.80
N PRO A 195 8.67 -6.40 -6.06
CA PRO A 195 8.87 -6.48 -4.61
C PRO A 195 7.61 -7.00 -3.92
N VAL A 196 7.79 -7.78 -2.85
CA VAL A 196 6.69 -8.33 -2.06
C VAL A 196 6.79 -7.85 -0.61
N ILE A 197 5.73 -7.25 -0.10
CA ILE A 197 5.57 -6.86 1.31
C ILE A 197 4.76 -7.94 2.03
N PHE A 198 5.15 -8.25 3.25
CA PHE A 198 4.36 -9.04 4.18
C PHE A 198 3.62 -8.12 5.17
N ASP A 199 2.30 -8.18 5.15
CA ASP A 199 1.44 -7.48 6.11
C ASP A 199 1.17 -8.40 7.30
N VAL A 200 1.72 -8.04 8.45
CA VAL A 200 1.67 -8.84 9.69
C VAL A 200 0.52 -8.46 10.62
N THR A 201 -0.40 -7.60 10.18
CA THR A 201 -1.55 -7.12 11.00
C THR A 201 -2.77 -8.02 10.96
#